data_30d02caedcf7cfc6289c99dfa4531269
#
_entry.id   30d02caedcf7cfc6289c99dfa4531269
#
_cell.length_a   1.000
_cell.length_b   1.000
_cell.length_c   1.000
_cell.angle_alpha   90.00
_cell.angle_beta   90.00
_cell.angle_gamma   90.00
#
_symmetry.space_group_name_H-M   'P 1'
#
loop_
_entity.id
_entity.type
_entity.pdbx_description
1 polymer ?
#
loop_
_entity_poly.entity_id
_entity_poly.type
_entity_poly.pdbx_seq_one_letter_code
_entity_poly.pdbx_strand_id
1 'polypeptide(L)'
;NGIIIGPEFSRIFAEIILQRVDLNVESHLNLEPGIVKDKSYAIRRYVDDYFIFADDDETFKLIEFVLANELEKYKLYLNESKKEFIERPFVTGATMAKNDIAEIIEDLYGSLIHTEKLDELTAMVNLNPDVKIQPENMNNLFPLKGVWNKKLHADKFIKRIKIAVRKNNTTFDLVSSYLISAIKSKFFKVIRLLRMFDLSGKEDITYKFFSIFNEVIFFIYAMDFRVRQT
;
A
#
# COMPACT_ATOMS: atom_id res chain seq x y z
N ASN A 1 18.54 22.53 -24.52
CA ASN A 1 18.91 21.33 -25.27
C ASN A 1 18.54 20.11 -24.43
N GLY A 2 17.72 19.21 -24.94
CA GLY A 2 17.28 18.00 -24.27
C GLY A 2 16.42 17.16 -25.19
N ILE A 3 16.00 15.99 -24.69
CA ILE A 3 15.11 15.08 -25.41
C ILE A 3 13.67 15.51 -25.09
N ILE A 4 12.81 15.53 -26.11
CA ILE A 4 11.40 15.87 -25.95
C ILE A 4 10.71 14.76 -25.15
N ILE A 5 10.00 15.14 -24.08
CA ILE A 5 9.24 14.21 -23.24
C ILE A 5 7.97 13.78 -24.00
N GLY A 6 7.68 12.49 -24.00
CA GLY A 6 6.42 11.89 -24.50
C GLY A 6 6.59 10.91 -25.66
N PRO A 7 7.33 11.21 -26.76
CA PRO A 7 7.50 10.25 -27.82
C PRO A 7 8.26 8.98 -27.41
N GLU A 8 7.84 7.82 -27.92
CA GLU A 8 8.45 6.52 -27.60
C GLU A 8 9.94 6.45 -27.99
N PHE A 9 10.32 7.08 -29.09
CA PHE A 9 11.73 7.10 -29.50
C PHE A 9 12.63 7.84 -28.47
N SER A 10 12.10 8.84 -27.78
CA SER A 10 12.84 9.54 -26.71
C SER A 10 13.12 8.60 -25.54
N ARG A 11 12.18 7.74 -25.21
CA ARG A 11 12.34 6.71 -24.18
C ARG A 11 13.41 5.70 -24.60
N ILE A 12 13.38 5.24 -25.85
CA ILE A 12 14.38 4.32 -26.39
C ILE A 12 15.79 4.97 -26.38
N PHE A 13 15.88 6.23 -26.77
CA PHE A 13 17.15 6.95 -26.77
C PHE A 13 17.71 7.15 -25.35
N ALA A 14 16.85 7.51 -24.39
CA ALA A 14 17.24 7.60 -22.99
C ALA A 14 17.75 6.25 -22.45
N GLU A 15 17.07 5.16 -22.82
CA GLU A 15 17.48 3.80 -22.42
C GLU A 15 18.86 3.43 -22.98
N ILE A 16 19.17 3.77 -24.24
CA ILE A 16 20.49 3.53 -24.83
C ILE A 16 21.59 4.27 -24.05
N ILE A 17 21.35 5.54 -23.68
CA ILE A 17 22.30 6.32 -22.88
C ILE A 17 22.50 5.67 -21.50
N LEU A 18 21.41 5.33 -20.82
CA LEU A 18 21.49 4.76 -19.47
C LEU A 18 22.13 3.37 -19.48
N GLN A 19 21.89 2.54 -20.48
CA GLN A 19 22.62 1.28 -20.67
C GLN A 19 24.12 1.50 -20.80
N ARG A 20 24.53 2.56 -21.49
CA ARG A 20 25.96 2.90 -21.60
C ARG A 20 26.52 3.33 -20.25
N VAL A 21 25.78 4.10 -19.48
CA VAL A 21 26.14 4.45 -18.09
C VAL A 21 26.30 3.20 -17.25
N ASP A 22 25.33 2.29 -17.28
CA ASP A 22 25.33 1.03 -16.54
C ASP A 22 26.61 0.21 -16.83
N LEU A 23 26.95 0.04 -18.11
CA LEU A 23 28.15 -0.68 -18.53
C LEU A 23 29.45 -0.01 -18.08
N ASN A 24 29.51 1.32 -18.14
CA ASN A 24 30.70 2.06 -17.70
C ASN A 24 30.88 1.96 -16.19
N VAL A 25 29.80 2.10 -15.40
CA VAL A 25 29.81 1.93 -13.95
C VAL A 25 30.32 0.53 -13.58
N GLU A 26 29.76 -0.50 -14.20
CA GLU A 26 30.19 -1.88 -13.97
C GLU A 26 31.67 -2.09 -14.34
N SER A 27 32.14 -1.49 -15.46
CA SER A 27 33.51 -1.60 -15.88
C SER A 27 34.50 -0.90 -14.91
N HIS A 28 34.10 0.25 -14.35
CA HIS A 28 34.92 0.95 -13.34
C HIS A 28 34.98 0.16 -12.03
N LEU A 29 33.84 -0.34 -11.54
CA LEU A 29 33.78 -1.12 -10.30
C LEU A 29 34.57 -2.43 -10.40
N ASN A 30 34.62 -3.06 -11.57
CA ASN A 30 35.41 -4.28 -11.80
C ASN A 30 36.91 -4.04 -11.72
N LEU A 31 37.41 -2.78 -11.80
CA LEU A 31 38.80 -2.44 -11.63
C LEU A 31 39.18 -2.26 -10.15
N GLU A 32 38.22 -2.12 -9.27
CA GLU A 32 38.46 -1.88 -7.85
C GLU A 32 38.73 -3.21 -7.11
N PRO A 33 39.89 -3.29 -6.39
CA PRO A 33 40.22 -4.51 -5.67
C PRO A 33 39.20 -4.87 -4.59
N GLY A 34 38.75 -6.10 -4.59
CA GLY A 34 37.82 -6.62 -3.57
C GLY A 34 36.34 -6.38 -3.85
N ILE A 35 36.02 -5.61 -4.91
CA ILE A 35 34.62 -5.34 -5.29
C ILE A 35 34.20 -6.29 -6.41
N VAL A 36 33.24 -7.16 -6.11
CA VAL A 36 32.75 -8.20 -7.04
C VAL A 36 31.23 -8.09 -7.19
N LYS A 37 30.79 -7.94 -8.44
CA LYS A 37 29.36 -7.93 -8.78
C LYS A 37 28.65 -9.21 -8.26
N ASP A 38 27.44 -9.04 -7.78
CA ASP A 38 26.57 -10.08 -7.20
C ASP A 38 27.15 -10.80 -5.95
N LYS A 39 28.27 -10.26 -5.40
CA LYS A 39 28.83 -10.64 -4.09
C LYS A 39 28.91 -9.45 -3.16
N SER A 40 29.76 -8.48 -3.45
CA SER A 40 29.93 -7.25 -2.65
C SER A 40 28.85 -6.23 -2.96
N TYR A 41 28.34 -6.20 -4.18
CA TYR A 41 27.28 -5.27 -4.60
C TYR A 41 26.38 -5.84 -5.69
N ALA A 42 25.19 -5.23 -5.82
CA ALA A 42 24.32 -5.38 -6.97
C ALA A 42 23.68 -4.03 -7.31
N ILE A 43 23.60 -3.71 -8.60
CA ILE A 43 22.87 -2.57 -9.10
C ILE A 43 21.75 -3.05 -9.98
N ARG A 44 20.55 -2.49 -9.78
CA ARG A 44 19.38 -2.73 -10.63
C ARG A 44 18.81 -1.36 -11.01
N ARG A 45 18.38 -1.22 -12.24
CA ARG A 45 17.75 0.00 -12.74
C ARG A 45 16.35 -0.31 -13.25
N TYR A 46 15.41 0.55 -12.88
CA TYR A 46 14.06 0.53 -13.43
C TYR A 46 13.78 1.91 -14.04
N VAL A 47 13.85 1.99 -15.36
CA VAL A 47 13.77 3.24 -16.15
C VAL A 47 14.87 4.21 -15.73
N ASP A 48 14.57 5.22 -14.91
CA ASP A 48 15.47 6.23 -14.37
C ASP A 48 15.84 6.02 -12.89
N ASP A 49 15.16 5.09 -12.21
CA ASP A 49 15.42 4.79 -10.81
C ASP A 49 16.49 3.71 -10.64
N TYR A 50 17.53 4.00 -9.85
CA TYR A 50 18.61 3.08 -9.50
C TYR A 50 18.40 2.49 -8.11
N PHE A 51 18.54 1.17 -8.03
CA PHE A 51 18.55 0.40 -6.78
C PHE A 51 19.96 -0.16 -6.58
N ILE A 52 20.66 0.34 -5.57
CA ILE A 52 22.01 -0.07 -5.23
C ILE A 52 21.96 -0.89 -3.96
N PHE A 53 22.50 -2.10 -4.01
CA PHE A 53 22.68 -2.98 -2.87
C PHE A 53 24.18 -3.15 -2.65
N ALA A 54 24.65 -2.89 -1.44
CA ALA A 54 26.05 -3.06 -1.05
C ALA A 54 26.11 -3.71 0.33
N ASP A 55 27.19 -4.44 0.59
CA ASP A 55 27.38 -5.10 1.88
C ASP A 55 27.87 -4.14 2.97
N ASP A 56 28.48 -3.02 2.56
CA ASP A 56 29.00 -2.00 3.46
C ASP A 56 28.87 -0.58 2.87
N ASP A 57 28.98 0.42 3.75
CA ASP A 57 28.84 1.83 3.42
C ASP A 57 29.96 2.35 2.50
N GLU A 58 31.18 1.79 2.57
CA GLU A 58 32.30 2.23 1.74
C GLU A 58 32.06 1.83 0.29
N THR A 59 31.67 0.59 0.08
CA THR A 59 31.25 0.07 -1.24
C THR A 59 30.08 0.86 -1.78
N PHE A 60 29.07 1.16 -0.96
CA PHE A 60 27.93 1.98 -1.38
C PHE A 60 28.36 3.38 -1.87
N LYS A 61 29.18 4.09 -1.08
CA LYS A 61 29.67 5.43 -1.43
C LYS A 61 30.51 5.44 -2.70
N LEU A 62 31.33 4.41 -2.90
CA LEU A 62 32.09 4.26 -4.12
C LEU A 62 31.20 4.08 -5.34
N ILE A 63 30.20 3.21 -5.25
CA ILE A 63 29.24 3.00 -6.34
C ILE A 63 28.50 4.28 -6.66
N GLU A 64 28.02 4.98 -5.64
CA GLU A 64 27.31 6.25 -5.80
C GLU A 64 28.20 7.30 -6.50
N PHE A 65 29.46 7.42 -6.08
CA PHE A 65 30.42 8.33 -6.69
C PHE A 65 30.68 8.00 -8.16
N VAL A 66 30.93 6.72 -8.48
CA VAL A 66 31.15 6.27 -9.85
C VAL A 66 29.92 6.51 -10.72
N LEU A 67 28.73 6.18 -10.21
CA LEU A 67 27.47 6.40 -10.91
C LEU A 67 27.22 7.89 -11.19
N ALA A 68 27.41 8.76 -10.20
CA ALA A 68 27.25 10.19 -10.36
C ALA A 68 28.19 10.75 -11.45
N ASN A 69 29.47 10.35 -11.44
CA ASN A 69 30.45 10.76 -12.46
C ASN A 69 30.09 10.27 -13.87
N GLU A 70 29.59 9.04 -14.00
CA GLU A 70 29.17 8.52 -15.30
C GLU A 70 27.92 9.23 -15.84
N LEU A 71 26.95 9.54 -14.97
CA LEU A 71 25.76 10.30 -15.34
C LEU A 71 26.10 11.74 -15.76
N GLU A 72 27.03 12.41 -15.05
CA GLU A 72 27.43 13.78 -15.34
C GLU A 72 28.00 13.94 -16.75
N LYS A 73 28.69 12.93 -17.32
CA LYS A 73 29.16 12.93 -18.70
C LYS A 73 28.04 13.16 -19.72
N TYR A 74 26.83 12.77 -19.36
CA TYR A 74 25.62 12.96 -20.18
C TYR A 74 24.74 14.11 -19.67
N LYS A 75 25.25 14.94 -18.73
CA LYS A 75 24.49 16.03 -18.06
C LYS A 75 23.23 15.54 -17.34
N LEU A 76 23.29 14.34 -16.81
CA LEU A 76 22.30 13.74 -15.93
C LEU A 76 22.80 13.80 -14.49
N TYR A 77 21.90 14.00 -13.54
CA TYR A 77 22.26 14.18 -12.13
C TYR A 77 21.32 13.35 -11.26
N LEU A 78 21.85 12.80 -10.18
CA LEU A 78 21.08 12.14 -9.15
C LEU A 78 20.17 13.15 -8.44
N ASN A 79 18.93 12.77 -8.17
CA ASN A 79 18.02 13.62 -7.41
C ASN A 79 18.12 13.31 -5.91
N GLU A 80 18.93 14.11 -5.20
CA GLU A 80 19.16 13.96 -3.76
C GLU A 80 17.88 13.99 -2.92
N SER A 81 16.83 14.69 -3.38
CA SER A 81 15.57 14.75 -2.65
C SER A 81 14.74 13.47 -2.73
N LYS A 82 15.07 12.58 -3.67
CA LYS A 82 14.43 11.26 -3.85
C LYS A 82 15.28 10.11 -3.34
N LYS A 83 16.48 10.40 -2.85
CA LYS A 83 17.39 9.38 -2.36
C LYS A 83 16.85 8.82 -1.04
N GLU A 84 16.65 7.52 -1.01
CA GLU A 84 16.26 6.77 0.17
C GLU A 84 17.36 5.77 0.52
N PHE A 85 17.76 5.76 1.79
CA PHE A 85 18.69 4.77 2.31
C PHE A 85 17.91 3.80 3.21
N ILE A 86 17.95 2.52 2.89
CA ILE A 86 17.17 1.49 3.59
C ILE A 86 18.11 0.37 4.03
N GLU A 87 18.26 0.24 5.34
CA GLU A 87 19.01 -0.87 5.93
C GLU A 87 18.19 -2.17 5.94
N ARG A 88 18.92 -3.31 6.01
CA ARG A 88 18.23 -4.60 6.22
C ARG A 88 17.48 -4.58 7.56
N PRO A 89 16.25 -5.10 7.62
CA PRO A 89 15.56 -5.99 6.67
C PRO A 89 14.78 -5.32 5.52
N PHE A 90 15.17 -4.17 4.99
CA PHE A 90 14.56 -3.46 3.84
C PHE A 90 13.06 -3.12 4.02
N VAL A 91 12.69 -2.74 5.23
CA VAL A 91 11.31 -2.35 5.56
C VAL A 91 11.17 -0.84 5.45
N THR A 92 10.38 -0.39 4.48
CA THR A 92 10.08 1.03 4.30
C THR A 92 9.04 1.53 5.31
N GLY A 93 9.03 2.84 5.59
CA GLY A 93 7.99 3.46 6.41
C GLY A 93 6.58 3.19 5.87
N ALA A 94 6.42 3.14 4.54
CA ALA A 94 5.15 2.76 3.91
C ALA A 94 4.73 1.32 4.23
N THR A 95 5.67 0.37 4.26
CA THR A 95 5.38 -1.03 4.64
C THR A 95 4.97 -1.13 6.11
N MET A 96 5.69 -0.44 7.00
CA MET A 96 5.34 -0.40 8.42
C MET A 96 3.96 0.24 8.64
N ALA A 97 3.68 1.35 7.96
CA ALA A 97 2.37 1.99 8.03
C ALA A 97 1.24 1.08 7.52
N LYS A 98 1.47 0.29 6.45
CA LYS A 98 0.48 -0.69 5.97
C LYS A 98 0.19 -1.79 7.00
N ASN A 99 1.19 -2.24 7.73
CA ASN A 99 0.99 -3.21 8.82
C ASN A 99 0.17 -2.59 9.97
N ASP A 100 0.55 -1.39 10.45
CA ASP A 100 -0.23 -0.66 11.47
C ASP A 100 -1.69 -0.44 10.99
N ILE A 101 -1.88 -0.10 9.71
CA ILE A 101 -3.20 0.10 9.09
C ILE A 101 -4.00 -1.19 9.05
N ALA A 102 -3.37 -2.33 8.76
CA ALA A 102 -4.04 -3.63 8.77
C ALA A 102 -4.64 -3.92 10.14
N GLU A 103 -3.87 -3.73 11.22
CA GLU A 103 -4.35 -3.91 12.60
C GLU A 103 -5.51 -2.96 12.93
N ILE A 104 -5.42 -1.69 12.50
CA ILE A 104 -6.49 -0.71 12.73
C ILE A 104 -7.79 -1.11 12.02
N ILE A 105 -7.69 -1.68 10.81
CA ILE A 105 -8.84 -2.18 10.06
C ILE A 105 -9.44 -3.41 10.76
N GLU A 106 -8.60 -4.34 11.24
CA GLU A 106 -9.08 -5.51 12.00
C GLU A 106 -9.82 -5.09 13.27
N ASP A 107 -9.30 -4.13 14.02
CA ASP A 107 -9.92 -3.60 15.21
C ASP A 107 -11.28 -2.94 14.92
N LEU A 108 -11.36 -2.12 13.85
CA LEU A 108 -12.63 -1.53 13.43
C LEU A 108 -13.61 -2.64 13.05
N TYR A 109 -13.18 -3.58 12.21
CA TYR A 109 -13.98 -4.69 11.74
C TYR A 109 -14.50 -5.55 12.91
N GLY A 110 -13.61 -5.95 13.82
CA GLY A 110 -13.96 -6.72 15.01
C GLY A 110 -14.87 -5.97 15.99
N SER A 111 -14.84 -4.62 16.01
CA SER A 111 -15.76 -3.82 16.83
C SER A 111 -17.18 -3.74 16.27
N LEU A 112 -17.35 -3.92 14.96
CA LEU A 112 -18.62 -3.78 14.24
C LEU A 112 -19.26 -5.13 13.89
N ILE A 113 -18.49 -6.21 13.86
CA ILE A 113 -18.89 -7.48 13.26
C ILE A 113 -18.56 -8.63 14.19
N HIS A 114 -19.47 -9.60 14.26
CA HIS A 114 -19.24 -10.91 14.86
C HIS A 114 -18.51 -11.78 13.81
N THR A 115 -17.20 -11.86 13.88
CA THR A 115 -16.36 -12.56 12.90
C THR A 115 -16.71 -14.04 12.78
N GLU A 116 -16.96 -14.70 13.90
CA GLU A 116 -17.38 -16.11 13.94
C GLU A 116 -18.65 -16.37 13.12
N LYS A 117 -19.69 -15.54 13.33
CA LYS A 117 -20.95 -15.63 12.57
C LYS A 117 -20.75 -15.35 11.08
N LEU A 118 -19.87 -14.40 10.76
CA LEU A 118 -19.55 -14.07 9.37
C LEU A 118 -18.84 -15.23 8.66
N ASP A 119 -17.95 -15.92 9.35
CA ASP A 119 -17.23 -17.07 8.80
C ASP A 119 -18.15 -18.27 8.63
N GLU A 120 -19.05 -18.51 9.57
CA GLU A 120 -20.12 -19.52 9.45
C GLU A 120 -21.02 -19.24 8.23
N LEU A 121 -21.51 -18.01 8.09
CA LEU A 121 -22.30 -17.58 6.92
C LEU A 121 -21.53 -17.75 5.61
N THR A 122 -20.24 -17.41 5.63
CA THR A 122 -19.40 -17.55 4.44
C THR A 122 -19.25 -19.02 4.03
N ALA A 123 -19.07 -19.91 5.00
CA ALA A 123 -19.00 -21.35 4.76
C ALA A 123 -20.33 -21.88 4.18
N MET A 124 -21.47 -21.47 4.74
CA MET A 124 -22.78 -21.84 4.22
C MET A 124 -23.00 -21.42 2.77
N VAL A 125 -22.65 -20.17 2.42
CA VAL A 125 -22.78 -19.64 1.05
C VAL A 125 -21.84 -20.34 0.07
N ASN A 126 -20.63 -20.69 0.49
CA ASN A 126 -19.69 -21.40 -0.36
C ASN A 126 -20.15 -22.84 -0.65
N LEU A 127 -20.86 -23.49 0.29
CA LEU A 127 -21.43 -24.81 0.11
C LEU A 127 -22.71 -24.78 -0.76
N ASN A 128 -23.52 -23.75 -0.61
CA ASN A 128 -24.75 -23.56 -1.38
C ASN A 128 -24.98 -22.05 -1.63
N PRO A 129 -24.68 -21.52 -2.84
CA PRO A 129 -24.87 -20.11 -3.17
C PRO A 129 -26.32 -19.61 -3.05
N ASP A 130 -27.29 -20.49 -3.17
CA ASP A 130 -28.72 -20.17 -3.11
C ASP A 130 -29.34 -20.42 -1.71
N VAL A 131 -28.51 -20.62 -0.70
CA VAL A 131 -28.94 -20.84 0.66
C VAL A 131 -29.78 -19.65 1.15
N LYS A 132 -30.96 -19.96 1.68
CA LYS A 132 -31.83 -19.00 2.40
C LYS A 132 -31.69 -19.26 3.89
N ILE A 133 -31.43 -18.19 4.65
CA ILE A 133 -31.35 -18.30 6.11
C ILE A 133 -32.78 -18.50 6.65
N GLN A 134 -32.98 -19.58 7.38
CA GLN A 134 -34.25 -19.86 8.01
C GLN A 134 -34.57 -18.79 9.07
N PRO A 135 -35.83 -18.32 9.21
CA PRO A 135 -36.19 -17.26 10.14
C PRO A 135 -35.75 -17.51 11.58
N GLU A 136 -35.75 -18.77 12.02
CA GLU A 136 -35.33 -19.20 13.35
C GLU A 136 -33.84 -18.91 13.63
N ASN A 137 -32.97 -18.97 12.60
CA ASN A 137 -31.54 -18.77 12.70
C ASN A 137 -31.12 -17.31 12.39
N MET A 138 -32.01 -16.46 11.89
CA MET A 138 -31.69 -15.10 11.48
C MET A 138 -31.05 -14.28 12.60
N ASN A 139 -31.58 -14.34 13.81
CA ASN A 139 -31.03 -13.59 14.94
C ASN A 139 -29.68 -14.12 15.41
N ASN A 140 -29.49 -15.44 15.38
CA ASN A 140 -28.27 -16.09 15.83
C ASN A 140 -27.11 -15.85 14.86
N LEU A 141 -27.39 -15.80 13.57
CA LEU A 141 -26.38 -15.63 12.50
C LEU A 141 -26.16 -14.18 12.09
N PHE A 142 -26.94 -13.22 12.60
CA PHE A 142 -26.82 -11.82 12.21
C PHE A 142 -25.42 -11.29 12.53
N PRO A 143 -24.66 -10.81 11.51
CA PRO A 143 -23.23 -10.58 11.68
C PRO A 143 -22.87 -9.23 12.32
N LEU A 144 -23.79 -8.24 12.33
CA LEU A 144 -23.46 -6.91 12.86
C LEU A 144 -23.64 -6.83 14.37
N LYS A 145 -22.70 -6.14 15.03
CA LYS A 145 -22.77 -5.78 16.44
C LYS A 145 -23.55 -4.48 16.64
N GLY A 146 -24.28 -4.39 17.74
CA GLY A 146 -24.87 -3.12 18.15
C GLY A 146 -23.79 -2.10 18.52
N VAL A 147 -23.85 -0.91 17.93
CA VAL A 147 -22.93 0.20 18.19
C VAL A 147 -23.66 1.35 18.82
N TRP A 148 -23.23 1.77 20.02
CA TRP A 148 -23.86 2.88 20.74
C TRP A 148 -23.53 4.24 20.12
N ASN A 149 -22.25 4.46 19.74
CA ASN A 149 -21.79 5.73 19.22
C ASN A 149 -21.01 5.53 17.90
N LYS A 150 -21.70 5.69 16.77
CA LYS A 150 -21.13 5.55 15.42
C LYS A 150 -19.97 6.53 15.16
N LYS A 151 -20.13 7.80 15.60
CA LYS A 151 -19.11 8.83 15.39
C LYS A 151 -17.80 8.49 16.09
N LEU A 152 -17.87 7.96 17.30
CA LEU A 152 -16.68 7.56 18.05
C LEU A 152 -15.85 6.49 17.31
N HIS A 153 -16.50 5.54 16.64
CA HIS A 153 -15.80 4.48 15.88
C HIS A 153 -15.10 5.06 14.65
N ALA A 154 -15.75 5.90 13.88
CA ALA A 154 -15.18 6.55 12.70
C ALA A 154 -14.04 7.50 13.09
N ASP A 155 -14.25 8.37 14.07
CA ASP A 155 -13.23 9.33 14.54
C ASP A 155 -11.99 8.61 15.09
N LYS A 156 -12.18 7.55 15.89
CA LYS A 156 -11.08 6.73 16.43
C LYS A 156 -10.29 6.07 15.30
N PHE A 157 -10.96 5.50 14.31
CA PHE A 157 -10.33 4.90 13.15
C PHE A 157 -9.50 5.93 12.38
N ILE A 158 -10.12 7.05 12.00
CA ILE A 158 -9.48 8.13 11.24
C ILE A 158 -8.25 8.68 11.99
N LYS A 159 -8.37 8.90 13.30
CA LYS A 159 -7.25 9.37 14.13
C LYS A 159 -6.10 8.37 14.14
N ARG A 160 -6.37 7.09 14.30
CA ARG A 160 -5.35 6.03 14.31
C ARG A 160 -4.63 5.93 12.96
N ILE A 161 -5.36 6.02 11.84
CA ILE A 161 -4.75 6.04 10.50
C ILE A 161 -3.78 7.23 10.34
N LYS A 162 -4.20 8.43 10.73
CA LYS A 162 -3.34 9.63 10.70
C LYS A 162 -2.08 9.44 11.54
N ILE A 163 -2.21 8.82 12.72
CA ILE A 163 -1.07 8.53 13.60
C ILE A 163 -0.13 7.51 12.96
N ALA A 164 -0.66 6.41 12.39
CA ALA A 164 0.13 5.37 11.75
C ALA A 164 0.97 5.92 10.58
N VAL A 165 0.37 6.75 9.72
CA VAL A 165 1.08 7.40 8.61
C VAL A 165 2.19 8.31 9.13
N ARG A 166 1.90 9.16 10.12
CA ARG A 166 2.88 10.11 10.68
C ARG A 166 4.00 9.42 11.44
N LYS A 167 3.68 8.41 12.28
CA LYS A 167 4.64 7.64 13.08
C LYS A 167 5.71 6.96 12.19
N ASN A 168 5.29 6.49 11.02
CA ASN A 168 6.16 5.75 10.10
C ASN A 168 6.82 6.64 9.04
N ASN A 169 6.85 7.95 9.22
CA ASN A 169 7.46 8.91 8.29
C ASN A 169 7.07 8.68 6.82
N THR A 170 5.80 8.38 6.58
CA THR A 170 5.27 8.14 5.24
C THR A 170 4.16 9.13 4.91
N THR A 171 3.75 9.14 3.64
CA THR A 171 2.66 10.00 3.16
C THR A 171 1.39 9.18 2.92
N PHE A 172 0.22 9.82 2.99
CA PHE A 172 -1.06 9.14 2.84
C PHE A 172 -1.23 8.50 1.45
N ASP A 173 -0.71 9.14 0.41
CA ASP A 173 -0.79 8.67 -0.98
C ASP A 173 -0.07 7.33 -1.22
N LEU A 174 0.98 7.02 -0.44
CA LEU A 174 1.69 5.73 -0.52
C LEU A 174 0.92 4.56 0.11
N VAL A 175 -0.04 4.85 0.97
CA VAL A 175 -0.83 3.82 1.68
C VAL A 175 -2.31 3.81 1.30
N SER A 176 -2.81 4.85 0.64
CA SER A 176 -4.23 5.02 0.32
C SER A 176 -4.82 3.89 -0.52
N SER A 177 -4.10 3.46 -1.55
CA SER A 177 -4.54 2.35 -2.41
C SER A 177 -4.68 1.03 -1.64
N TYR A 178 -3.75 0.78 -0.70
CA TYR A 178 -3.83 -0.37 0.20
C TYR A 178 -5.05 -0.25 1.14
N LEU A 179 -5.22 0.92 1.77
CA LEU A 179 -6.32 1.19 2.69
C LEU A 179 -7.69 1.02 2.00
N ILE A 180 -7.86 1.57 0.79
CA ILE A 180 -9.08 1.41 -0.01
C ILE A 180 -9.34 -0.06 -0.32
N SER A 181 -8.34 -0.79 -0.81
CA SER A 181 -8.46 -2.19 -1.17
C SER A 181 -8.83 -3.07 0.02
N ALA A 182 -8.17 -2.86 1.17
CA ALA A 182 -8.41 -3.63 2.38
C ALA A 182 -9.82 -3.39 2.96
N ILE A 183 -10.26 -2.12 3.03
CA ILE A 183 -11.61 -1.76 3.46
C ILE A 183 -12.65 -2.33 2.49
N LYS A 184 -12.46 -2.13 1.18
CA LYS A 184 -13.36 -2.64 0.15
C LYS A 184 -13.55 -4.14 0.31
N SER A 185 -12.48 -4.92 0.39
CA SER A 185 -12.56 -6.38 0.51
C SER A 185 -13.39 -6.83 1.70
N LYS A 186 -13.13 -6.27 2.88
CA LYS A 186 -13.81 -6.65 4.12
C LYS A 186 -15.27 -6.22 4.17
N PHE A 187 -15.54 -4.96 3.83
CA PHE A 187 -16.91 -4.43 3.92
C PHE A 187 -17.83 -4.97 2.83
N PHE A 188 -17.33 -5.19 1.62
CA PHE A 188 -18.17 -5.82 0.57
C PHE A 188 -18.54 -7.27 0.89
N LYS A 189 -17.65 -8.02 1.57
CA LYS A 189 -17.99 -9.35 2.09
C LYS A 189 -19.22 -9.29 3.00
N VAL A 190 -19.21 -8.33 3.95
CA VAL A 190 -20.34 -8.13 4.87
C VAL A 190 -21.61 -7.71 4.14
N ILE A 191 -21.53 -6.71 3.26
CA ILE A 191 -22.67 -6.20 2.50
C ILE A 191 -23.32 -7.31 1.66
N ARG A 192 -22.50 -8.17 1.03
CA ARG A 192 -23.00 -9.31 0.25
C ARG A 192 -23.82 -10.27 1.12
N LEU A 193 -23.32 -10.57 2.31
CA LEU A 193 -23.99 -11.48 3.23
C LEU A 193 -25.25 -10.85 3.87
N LEU A 194 -25.24 -9.54 4.16
CA LEU A 194 -26.41 -8.84 4.70
C LEU A 194 -27.63 -8.89 3.77
N ARG A 195 -27.43 -9.02 2.45
CA ARG A 195 -28.53 -9.18 1.48
C ARG A 195 -29.36 -10.46 1.68
N MET A 196 -28.84 -11.41 2.44
CA MET A 196 -29.51 -12.67 2.74
C MET A 196 -30.47 -12.58 3.94
N PHE A 197 -30.44 -11.44 4.67
CA PHE A 197 -31.25 -11.22 5.86
C PHE A 197 -32.44 -10.32 5.56
N ASP A 198 -33.55 -10.64 6.22
CA ASP A 198 -34.61 -9.64 6.44
C ASP A 198 -34.08 -8.65 7.50
N LEU A 199 -34.02 -7.39 7.15
CA LEU A 199 -33.47 -6.33 8.00
C LEU A 199 -34.53 -5.72 8.93
N SER A 200 -35.77 -6.20 8.90
CA SER A 200 -36.86 -5.74 9.77
C SER A 200 -36.47 -5.89 11.25
N GLY A 201 -36.51 -4.79 11.99
CA GLY A 201 -36.05 -4.72 13.38
C GLY A 201 -34.54 -4.65 13.57
N LYS A 202 -33.75 -4.55 12.49
CA LYS A 202 -32.30 -4.38 12.50
C LYS A 202 -31.85 -3.09 11.81
N GLU A 203 -32.78 -2.20 11.47
CA GLU A 203 -32.53 -1.00 10.69
C GLU A 203 -31.55 -0.06 11.38
N ASP A 204 -31.67 0.13 12.68
CA ASP A 204 -30.74 1.02 13.44
C ASP A 204 -29.31 0.50 13.43
N ILE A 205 -29.11 -0.79 13.65
CA ILE A 205 -27.77 -1.41 13.63
C ILE A 205 -27.16 -1.31 12.23
N THR A 206 -27.96 -1.64 11.23
CA THR A 206 -27.54 -1.59 9.81
C THR A 206 -27.23 -0.17 9.38
N TYR A 207 -28.07 0.80 9.74
CA TYR A 207 -27.83 2.21 9.47
C TYR A 207 -26.53 2.72 10.11
N LYS A 208 -26.29 2.38 11.36
CA LYS A 208 -25.04 2.77 12.06
C LYS A 208 -23.80 2.19 11.38
N PHE A 209 -23.86 0.92 10.98
CA PHE A 209 -22.79 0.27 10.23
C PHE A 209 -22.47 1.01 8.93
N PHE A 210 -23.47 1.26 8.08
CA PHE A 210 -23.29 1.98 6.82
C PHE A 210 -22.84 3.43 7.03
N SER A 211 -23.31 4.09 8.08
CA SER A 211 -22.89 5.45 8.41
C SER A 211 -21.40 5.52 8.75
N ILE A 212 -20.88 4.59 9.56
CA ILE A 212 -19.44 4.50 9.88
C ILE A 212 -18.64 4.24 8.60
N PHE A 213 -19.09 3.31 7.77
CA PHE A 213 -18.44 3.00 6.51
C PHE A 213 -18.36 4.22 5.58
N ASN A 214 -19.46 4.95 5.44
CA ASN A 214 -19.48 6.17 4.62
C ASN A 214 -18.51 7.24 5.15
N GLU A 215 -18.47 7.50 6.45
CA GLU A 215 -17.53 8.47 7.05
C GLU A 215 -16.07 8.07 6.76
N VAL A 216 -15.74 6.79 6.86
CA VAL A 216 -14.41 6.28 6.53
C VAL A 216 -14.08 6.45 5.05
N ILE A 217 -14.99 6.15 4.15
CA ILE A 217 -14.81 6.34 2.70
C ILE A 217 -14.63 7.81 2.36
N PHE A 218 -15.46 8.70 2.92
CA PHE A 218 -15.31 10.14 2.71
C PHE A 218 -13.97 10.67 3.19
N PHE A 219 -13.48 10.19 4.34
CA PHE A 219 -12.15 10.55 4.83
C PHE A 219 -11.06 10.13 3.84
N ILE A 220 -11.08 8.88 3.36
CA ILE A 220 -10.07 8.38 2.43
C ILE A 220 -10.09 9.20 1.13
N TYR A 221 -11.28 9.43 0.59
CA TYR A 221 -11.46 10.23 -0.62
C TYR A 221 -10.97 11.68 -0.45
N ALA A 222 -11.19 12.28 0.71
CA ALA A 222 -10.72 13.63 0.99
C ALA A 222 -9.20 13.74 1.11
N MET A 223 -8.53 12.67 1.52
CA MET A 223 -7.08 12.65 1.76
C MET A 223 -6.26 12.23 0.53
N ASP A 224 -6.85 11.57 -0.46
CA ASP A 224 -6.16 11.14 -1.69
C ASP A 224 -6.73 11.84 -2.92
N PHE A 225 -6.00 12.82 -3.44
CA PHE A 225 -6.39 13.57 -4.64
C PHE A 225 -6.46 12.71 -5.90
N ARG A 226 -5.72 11.60 -5.97
CA ARG A 226 -5.71 10.70 -7.14
C ARG A 226 -7.02 9.96 -7.30
N VAL A 227 -7.72 9.66 -6.20
CA VAL A 227 -9.05 9.02 -6.22
C VAL A 227 -10.11 9.93 -6.83
N ARG A 228 -9.84 11.25 -6.89
CA ARG A 228 -10.78 12.23 -7.47
C ARG A 228 -10.76 12.27 -9.00
N GLN A 229 -9.79 11.61 -9.64
CA GLN A 229 -9.61 11.64 -11.09
C GLN A 229 -10.12 10.38 -11.80
N THR A 230 -10.59 9.38 -11.05
CA THR A 230 -11.19 8.15 -11.56
C THR A 230 -12.68 8.08 -11.27
#